data_68c61496494a551f088c2cf8134ef776
#
_entry.id   68c61496494a551f088c2cf8134ef776
#
_cell.length_a   1.000
_cell.length_b   1.000
_cell.length_c   1.000
_cell.angle_alpha   90.00
_cell.angle_beta   90.00
_cell.angle_gamma   90.00
#
_symmetry.space_group_name_H-M   'P 1'
#
loop_
_entity.id
_entity.type
_entity.pdbx_description
1 polymer ?
#
loop_
_entity_poly.entity_id
_entity_poly.type
_entity_poly.pdbx_seq_one_letter_code
_entity_poly.pdbx_strand_id
1 'polypeptide(L)'
;MLLQAYDLCEDGNFSDALKLYDLALKQEPENINALIDKGVTLQNLGRIQQSIKYYNKALCIDPKNLNALVNKGASLHTIEKYKDAIECYDLALKVDKKCAMALAYKGLSLGELGNLADALKHFKKALSIDHTYDLAGISKETVKELLKSIKNQKSKTQ
;
A
#
# COMPACT_ATOMS: atom_id res chain seq x y z
N MET A 1 -3.28 -1.82 25.63
CA MET A 1 -3.99 -0.76 24.83
C MET A 1 -3.81 -0.98 23.33
N LEU A 2 -2.59 -0.96 22.76
CA LEU A 2 -2.40 -1.19 21.31
C LEU A 2 -2.80 -2.59 20.87
N LEU A 3 -2.47 -3.62 21.65
CA LEU A 3 -2.90 -5.00 21.38
C LEU A 3 -4.43 -5.12 21.36
N GLN A 4 -5.12 -4.51 22.32
CA GLN A 4 -6.59 -4.48 22.35
C GLN A 4 -7.19 -3.75 21.14
N ALA A 5 -6.53 -2.66 20.69
CA ALA A 5 -6.96 -1.97 19.49
C ALA A 5 -6.81 -2.85 18.24
N TYR A 6 -5.72 -3.61 18.18
CA TYR A 6 -5.50 -4.60 17.12
C TYR A 6 -6.59 -5.68 17.13
N ASP A 7 -6.86 -6.31 18.29
CA ASP A 7 -7.91 -7.32 18.43
C ASP A 7 -9.29 -6.79 17.98
N LEU A 8 -9.61 -5.53 18.34
CA LEU A 8 -10.84 -4.87 17.87
C LEU A 8 -10.87 -4.68 16.35
N CYS A 9 -9.71 -4.43 15.72
CA CYS A 9 -9.64 -4.34 14.25
C CYS A 9 -9.88 -5.70 13.59
N GLU A 10 -9.35 -6.80 14.15
CA GLU A 10 -9.60 -8.15 13.66
C GLU A 10 -11.08 -8.53 13.78
N ASP A 11 -11.76 -8.07 14.85
CA ASP A 11 -13.20 -8.25 15.04
C ASP A 11 -14.07 -7.30 14.20
N GLY A 12 -13.46 -6.40 13.41
CA GLY A 12 -14.16 -5.40 12.61
C GLY A 12 -14.69 -4.19 13.41
N ASN A 13 -14.36 -4.10 14.70
CA ASN A 13 -14.77 -3.02 15.60
C ASN A 13 -13.86 -1.78 15.46
N PHE A 14 -13.71 -1.28 14.22
CA PHE A 14 -12.79 -0.19 13.89
C PHE A 14 -13.05 1.10 14.67
N SER A 15 -14.32 1.41 15.00
CA SER A 15 -14.66 2.62 15.75
C SER A 15 -14.09 2.61 17.17
N ASP A 16 -14.14 1.47 17.84
CA ASP A 16 -13.59 1.33 19.19
C ASP A 16 -12.08 1.22 19.17
N ALA A 17 -11.52 0.55 18.16
CA ALA A 17 -10.07 0.54 17.92
C ALA A 17 -9.51 1.97 17.77
N LEU A 18 -10.19 2.84 17.01
CA LEU A 18 -9.77 4.25 16.86
C LEU A 18 -9.71 4.99 18.18
N LYS A 19 -10.67 4.76 19.11
CA LYS A 19 -10.65 5.38 20.45
C LYS A 19 -9.40 4.96 21.24
N LEU A 20 -9.02 3.68 21.15
CA LEU A 20 -7.82 3.18 21.82
C LEU A 20 -6.53 3.74 21.20
N TYR A 21 -6.47 3.86 19.87
CA TYR A 21 -5.34 4.54 19.21
C TYR A 21 -5.27 6.02 19.58
N ASP A 22 -6.41 6.71 19.72
CA ASP A 22 -6.44 8.09 20.18
C ASP A 22 -5.89 8.23 21.61
N LEU A 23 -6.26 7.33 22.50
CA LEU A 23 -5.74 7.30 23.87
C LEU A 23 -4.23 7.01 23.90
N ALA A 24 -3.78 6.04 23.10
CA ALA A 24 -2.36 5.70 22.99
C ALA A 24 -1.55 6.91 22.48
N LEU A 25 -2.02 7.57 21.42
CA LEU A 25 -1.35 8.73 20.83
C LEU A 25 -1.45 9.99 21.70
N LYS A 26 -2.40 10.06 22.65
CA LYS A 26 -2.44 11.10 23.67
C LYS A 26 -1.33 10.93 24.71
N GLN A 27 -0.98 9.69 25.02
CA GLN A 27 0.12 9.36 25.95
C GLN A 27 1.48 9.43 25.26
N GLU A 28 1.57 8.87 24.05
CA GLU A 28 2.78 8.77 23.24
C GLU A 28 2.53 9.32 21.82
N PRO A 29 2.58 10.65 21.60
CA PRO A 29 2.23 11.27 20.31
C PRO A 29 3.10 10.84 19.16
N GLU A 30 4.33 10.38 19.42
CA GLU A 30 5.32 9.94 18.42
C GLU A 30 5.41 8.42 18.29
N ASN A 31 4.48 7.67 18.85
CA ASN A 31 4.43 6.21 18.67
C ASN A 31 4.10 5.86 17.23
N ILE A 32 5.15 5.54 16.46
CA ILE A 32 5.05 5.27 15.01
C ILE A 32 4.07 4.13 14.71
N ASN A 33 4.11 3.05 15.49
CA ASN A 33 3.21 1.91 15.29
C ASN A 33 1.75 2.34 15.49
N ALA A 34 1.44 3.06 16.56
CA ALA A 34 0.09 3.58 16.79
C ALA A 34 -0.39 4.52 15.68
N LEU A 35 0.51 5.35 15.13
CA LEU A 35 0.19 6.20 13.98
C LEU A 35 -0.13 5.39 12.74
N ILE A 36 0.67 4.38 12.43
CA ILE A 36 0.46 3.51 11.25
C ILE A 36 -0.83 2.71 11.41
N ASP A 37 -1.02 2.04 12.55
CA ASP A 37 -2.18 1.18 12.80
C ASP A 37 -3.49 1.98 12.77
N LYS A 38 -3.48 3.20 13.33
CA LYS A 38 -4.60 4.12 13.19
C LYS A 38 -4.85 4.51 11.73
N GLY A 39 -3.78 4.74 10.96
CA GLY A 39 -3.88 5.00 9.53
C GLY A 39 -4.54 3.84 8.79
N VAL A 40 -4.14 2.59 9.07
CA VAL A 40 -4.73 1.37 8.49
C VAL A 40 -6.20 1.24 8.88
N THR A 41 -6.53 1.45 10.15
CA THR A 41 -7.92 1.41 10.64
C THR A 41 -8.81 2.44 9.94
N LEU A 42 -8.31 3.65 9.73
CA LEU A 42 -9.01 4.71 8.97
C LEU A 42 -9.19 4.33 7.50
N GLN A 43 -8.19 3.68 6.89
CA GLN A 43 -8.28 3.18 5.53
C GLN A 43 -9.36 2.11 5.39
N ASN A 44 -9.45 1.17 6.33
CA ASN A 44 -10.50 0.14 6.36
C ASN A 44 -11.91 0.75 6.51
N LEU A 45 -12.02 1.88 7.18
CA LEU A 45 -13.27 2.67 7.27
C LEU A 45 -13.55 3.56 6.04
N GLY A 46 -12.72 3.49 5.00
CA GLY A 46 -12.83 4.34 3.81
C GLY A 46 -12.43 5.82 4.05
N ARG A 47 -11.88 6.16 5.22
CA ARG A 47 -11.43 7.51 5.57
C ARG A 47 -10.02 7.79 5.04
N ILE A 48 -9.84 7.63 3.72
CA ILE A 48 -8.53 7.60 3.06
C ILE A 48 -7.70 8.88 3.27
N GLN A 49 -8.33 10.06 3.17
CA GLN A 49 -7.61 11.32 3.40
C GLN A 49 -7.07 11.45 4.85
N GLN A 50 -7.81 10.89 5.81
CA GLN A 50 -7.36 10.89 7.20
C GLN A 50 -6.24 9.87 7.41
N SER A 51 -6.31 8.69 6.79
CA SER A 51 -5.23 7.70 6.87
C SER A 51 -3.90 8.28 6.37
N ILE A 52 -3.91 8.97 5.23
CA ILE A 52 -2.72 9.63 4.66
C ILE A 52 -2.10 10.63 5.66
N LYS A 53 -2.93 11.38 6.41
CA LYS A 53 -2.42 12.31 7.44
C LYS A 53 -1.63 11.57 8.53
N TYR A 54 -2.09 10.40 8.96
CA TYR A 54 -1.41 9.61 9.98
C TYR A 54 -0.13 8.97 9.45
N TYR A 55 -0.12 8.46 8.22
CA TYR A 55 1.10 7.99 7.58
C TYR A 55 2.13 9.12 7.40
N ASN A 56 1.70 10.33 7.06
CA ASN A 56 2.59 11.48 7.00
C ASN A 56 3.21 11.80 8.37
N LYS A 57 2.43 11.73 9.46
CA LYS A 57 2.97 11.90 10.81
C LYS A 57 4.03 10.85 11.13
N ALA A 58 3.77 9.59 10.83
CA ALA A 58 4.75 8.51 11.01
C ALA A 58 6.03 8.75 10.19
N LEU A 59 5.90 9.21 8.94
CA LEU A 59 7.02 9.52 8.06
C LEU A 59 7.78 10.81 8.43
N CYS A 60 7.17 11.73 9.16
CA CYS A 60 7.89 12.86 9.75
C CYS A 60 8.84 12.40 10.86
N ILE A 61 8.52 11.34 11.59
CA ILE A 61 9.33 10.78 12.66
C ILE A 61 10.40 9.83 12.08
N ASP A 62 9.97 8.91 11.22
CA ASP A 62 10.85 7.97 10.49
C ASP A 62 10.58 8.02 8.99
N PRO A 63 11.32 8.83 8.22
CA PRO A 63 11.14 8.98 6.77
C PRO A 63 11.40 7.69 5.97
N LYS A 64 12.03 6.69 6.57
CA LYS A 64 12.35 5.40 5.94
C LYS A 64 11.45 4.27 6.42
N ASN A 65 10.41 4.56 7.17
CA ASN A 65 9.50 3.53 7.65
C ASN A 65 8.79 2.84 6.46
N LEU A 66 9.16 1.60 6.24
CA LEU A 66 8.68 0.83 5.08
C LEU A 66 7.16 0.67 5.08
N ASN A 67 6.58 0.34 6.25
CA ASN A 67 5.14 0.14 6.38
C ASN A 67 4.35 1.42 6.11
N ALA A 68 4.81 2.56 6.65
CA ALA A 68 4.18 3.85 6.42
C ALA A 68 4.25 4.27 4.94
N LEU A 69 5.39 4.03 4.27
CA LEU A 69 5.56 4.33 2.84
C LEU A 69 4.60 3.49 1.99
N VAL A 70 4.56 2.19 2.21
CA VAL A 70 3.70 1.28 1.42
C VAL A 70 2.22 1.57 1.65
N ASN A 71 1.79 1.73 2.90
CA ASN A 71 0.38 2.02 3.22
C ASN A 71 -0.06 3.40 2.72
N LYS A 72 0.81 4.42 2.81
CA LYS A 72 0.54 5.73 2.19
C LYS A 72 0.37 5.61 0.69
N GLY A 73 1.25 4.86 0.02
CA GLY A 73 1.16 4.59 -1.42
C GLY A 73 -0.17 3.90 -1.77
N ALA A 74 -0.59 2.88 -1.01
CA ALA A 74 -1.87 2.20 -1.21
C ALA A 74 -3.07 3.15 -1.04
N SER A 75 -3.04 4.01 -0.03
CA SER A 75 -4.06 5.03 0.16
C SER A 75 -4.11 6.04 -0.99
N LEU A 76 -2.96 6.48 -1.49
CA LEU A 76 -2.87 7.37 -2.65
C LEU A 76 -3.39 6.71 -3.92
N HIS A 77 -3.09 5.42 -4.12
CA HIS A 77 -3.63 4.63 -5.23
C HIS A 77 -5.16 4.58 -5.17
N THR A 78 -5.75 4.33 -3.99
CA THR A 78 -7.20 4.26 -3.78
C THR A 78 -7.93 5.56 -4.18
N ILE A 79 -7.27 6.71 -4.05
CA ILE A 79 -7.80 8.01 -4.48
C ILE A 79 -7.26 8.44 -5.84
N GLU A 80 -6.81 7.49 -6.66
CA GLU A 80 -6.35 7.66 -8.05
C GLU A 80 -5.13 8.58 -8.23
N LYS A 81 -4.42 8.88 -7.14
CA LYS A 81 -3.14 9.62 -7.19
C LYS A 81 -1.98 8.68 -7.51
N TYR A 82 -2.04 8.05 -8.67
CA TYR A 82 -1.12 6.97 -9.04
C TYR A 82 0.34 7.41 -9.10
N LYS A 83 0.63 8.63 -9.55
CA LYS A 83 2.01 9.15 -9.60
C LYS A 83 2.60 9.31 -8.21
N ASP A 84 1.85 9.91 -7.30
CA ASP A 84 2.26 10.10 -5.89
C ASP A 84 2.41 8.74 -5.19
N ALA A 85 1.53 7.77 -5.50
CA ALA A 85 1.64 6.40 -5.00
C ALA A 85 2.94 5.74 -5.46
N ILE A 86 3.30 5.87 -6.73
CA ILE A 86 4.55 5.33 -7.30
C ILE A 86 5.76 5.92 -6.59
N GLU A 87 5.77 7.22 -6.29
CA GLU A 87 6.86 7.86 -5.53
C GLU A 87 7.02 7.24 -4.14
N CYS A 88 5.91 6.96 -3.44
CA CYS A 88 5.96 6.27 -2.14
C CYS A 88 6.55 4.87 -2.27
N TYR A 89 6.17 4.10 -3.29
CA TYR A 89 6.72 2.77 -3.53
C TYR A 89 8.19 2.82 -3.95
N ASP A 90 8.61 3.84 -4.70
CA ASP A 90 10.03 4.04 -5.04
C ASP A 90 10.87 4.31 -3.80
N LEU A 91 10.37 5.12 -2.87
CA LEU A 91 11.02 5.33 -1.58
C LEU A 91 11.07 4.03 -0.77
N ALA A 92 9.98 3.27 -0.71
CA ALA A 92 9.95 1.96 -0.06
C ALA A 92 10.98 1.00 -0.66
N LEU A 93 11.11 0.96 -1.99
CA LEU A 93 12.07 0.10 -2.70
C LEU A 93 13.53 0.57 -2.57
N LYS A 94 13.77 1.83 -2.21
CA LYS A 94 15.11 2.31 -1.80
C LYS A 94 15.48 1.79 -0.41
N VAL A 95 14.50 1.62 0.48
CA VAL A 95 14.71 1.05 1.83
C VAL A 95 14.89 -0.46 1.72
N ASP A 96 13.96 -1.15 1.04
CA ASP A 96 14.02 -2.59 0.80
C ASP A 96 13.73 -2.92 -0.66
N LYS A 97 14.77 -3.25 -1.41
CA LYS A 97 14.69 -3.62 -2.84
C LYS A 97 13.90 -4.92 -3.09
N LYS A 98 13.68 -5.72 -2.05
CA LYS A 98 12.96 -7.00 -2.10
C LYS A 98 11.56 -6.91 -1.47
N CYS A 99 11.06 -5.72 -1.18
CA CYS A 99 9.69 -5.55 -0.73
C CYS A 99 8.71 -5.94 -1.85
N ALA A 100 8.22 -7.18 -1.82
CA ALA A 100 7.29 -7.71 -2.82
C ALA A 100 6.01 -6.88 -2.90
N MET A 101 5.51 -6.42 -1.74
CA MET A 101 4.32 -5.57 -1.64
C MET A 101 4.50 -4.25 -2.39
N ALA A 102 5.61 -3.53 -2.17
CA ALA A 102 5.89 -2.27 -2.85
C ALA A 102 6.03 -2.46 -4.37
N LEU A 103 6.67 -3.55 -4.81
CA LEU A 103 6.78 -3.90 -6.24
C LEU A 103 5.41 -4.13 -6.86
N ALA A 104 4.56 -4.86 -6.19
CA ALA A 104 3.25 -5.21 -6.67
C ALA A 104 2.32 -4.00 -6.79
N TYR A 105 2.20 -3.22 -5.73
CA TYR A 105 1.38 -2.01 -5.74
C TYR A 105 1.91 -0.95 -6.72
N LYS A 106 3.25 -0.87 -6.90
CA LYS A 106 3.82 -0.04 -7.97
C LYS A 106 3.38 -0.54 -9.34
N GLY A 107 3.39 -1.85 -9.56
CA GLY A 107 2.88 -2.47 -10.78
C GLY A 107 1.41 -2.10 -11.05
N LEU A 108 0.55 -2.13 -10.01
CA LEU A 108 -0.86 -1.70 -10.14
C LEU A 108 -0.96 -0.25 -10.59
N SER A 109 -0.28 0.66 -9.89
CA SER A 109 -0.35 2.09 -10.23
C SER A 109 0.20 2.40 -11.63
N LEU A 110 1.22 1.67 -12.08
CA LEU A 110 1.73 1.75 -13.45
C LEU A 110 0.71 1.23 -14.46
N GLY A 111 -0.01 0.16 -14.13
CA GLY A 111 -1.08 -0.39 -14.96
C GLY A 111 -2.21 0.61 -15.18
N GLU A 112 -2.66 1.29 -14.12
CA GLU A 112 -3.68 2.34 -14.19
C GLU A 112 -3.25 3.53 -15.06
N LEU A 113 -1.95 3.84 -15.09
CA LEU A 113 -1.38 4.86 -15.97
C LEU A 113 -1.14 4.36 -17.40
N GLY A 114 -1.51 3.13 -17.73
CA GLY A 114 -1.32 2.53 -19.05
C GLY A 114 0.10 2.02 -19.34
N ASN A 115 1.01 2.09 -18.38
CA ASN A 115 2.39 1.62 -18.51
C ASN A 115 2.48 0.09 -18.31
N LEU A 116 1.78 -0.65 -19.16
CA LEU A 116 1.55 -2.10 -19.01
C LEU A 116 2.84 -2.94 -19.01
N ALA A 117 3.83 -2.54 -19.80
CA ALA A 117 5.10 -3.26 -19.88
C ALA A 117 5.89 -3.19 -18.55
N ASP A 118 5.95 -1.99 -17.96
CA ASP A 118 6.61 -1.77 -16.67
C ASP A 118 5.81 -2.39 -15.52
N ALA A 119 4.48 -2.30 -15.56
CA ALA A 119 3.60 -3.00 -14.61
C ALA A 119 3.91 -4.49 -14.57
N LEU A 120 3.95 -5.15 -15.73
CA LEU A 120 4.28 -6.57 -15.85
C LEU A 120 5.65 -6.91 -15.29
N LYS A 121 6.67 -6.07 -15.55
CA LYS A 121 8.03 -6.25 -15.03
C LYS A 121 8.03 -6.25 -13.50
N HIS A 122 7.27 -5.33 -12.87
CA HIS A 122 7.17 -5.21 -11.42
C HIS A 122 6.42 -6.40 -10.80
N PHE A 123 5.33 -6.87 -11.41
CA PHE A 123 4.61 -8.07 -10.95
C PHE A 123 5.49 -9.31 -11.01
N LYS A 124 6.20 -9.54 -12.13
CA LYS A 124 7.13 -10.67 -12.26
C LYS A 124 8.21 -10.62 -11.18
N LYS A 125 8.74 -9.43 -10.88
CA LYS A 125 9.74 -9.26 -9.83
C LYS A 125 9.17 -9.53 -8.44
N ALA A 126 7.96 -9.06 -8.13
CA ALA A 126 7.28 -9.36 -6.87
C ALA A 126 7.10 -10.86 -6.68
N LEU A 127 6.57 -11.56 -7.68
CA LEU A 127 6.36 -13.02 -7.66
C LEU A 127 7.66 -13.81 -7.60
N SER A 128 8.78 -13.29 -8.14
CA SER A 128 10.09 -13.95 -8.00
C SER A 128 10.66 -13.88 -6.58
N ILE A 129 10.19 -12.91 -5.78
CA ILE A 129 10.60 -12.75 -4.38
C ILE A 129 9.70 -13.59 -3.47
N ASP A 130 8.40 -13.55 -3.70
CA ASP A 130 7.42 -14.33 -2.96
C ASP A 130 6.41 -14.97 -3.92
N HIS A 131 6.56 -16.27 -4.15
CA HIS A 131 5.68 -17.04 -5.05
C HIS A 131 4.27 -17.23 -4.51
N THR A 132 4.11 -17.11 -3.20
CA THR A 132 2.82 -17.28 -2.50
C THR A 132 2.12 -15.96 -2.26
N TYR A 133 2.78 -14.85 -2.61
CA TYR A 133 2.24 -13.52 -2.40
C TYR A 133 0.99 -13.34 -3.22
N ASP A 134 -0.13 -13.65 -2.58
CA ASP A 134 -1.45 -13.33 -3.10
C ASP A 134 -1.64 -11.83 -2.90
N LEU A 135 -1.21 -11.10 -3.91
CA LEU A 135 -1.33 -9.64 -3.93
C LEU A 135 -2.80 -9.32 -3.74
N ALA A 136 -3.15 -8.68 -2.61
CA ALA A 136 -4.50 -8.27 -2.32
C ALA A 136 -5.11 -7.59 -3.57
N GLY A 137 -5.92 -8.34 -4.33
CA GLY A 137 -6.57 -7.89 -5.55
C GLY A 137 -5.77 -8.06 -6.86
N ILE A 138 -4.52 -8.56 -6.84
CA ILE A 138 -3.83 -8.95 -8.06
C ILE A 138 -3.76 -10.48 -8.11
N SER A 139 -4.78 -11.06 -8.70
CA SER A 139 -4.76 -12.46 -9.04
C SER A 139 -3.79 -12.72 -10.20
N LYS A 140 -3.33 -13.97 -10.35
CA LYS A 140 -2.67 -14.43 -11.58
C LYS A 140 -3.47 -14.02 -12.84
N GLU A 141 -4.76 -13.81 -12.68
CA GLU A 141 -5.71 -13.40 -13.72
C GLU A 141 -5.40 -11.99 -14.23
N THR A 142 -5.20 -11.00 -13.34
CA THR A 142 -4.87 -9.62 -13.72
C THR A 142 -3.55 -9.56 -14.50
N VAL A 143 -2.56 -10.35 -14.08
CA VAL A 143 -1.28 -10.45 -14.82
C VAL A 143 -1.48 -11.06 -16.21
N LYS A 144 -2.34 -12.08 -16.33
CA LYS A 144 -2.69 -12.69 -17.64
C LYS A 144 -3.44 -11.72 -18.55
N GLU A 145 -4.38 -10.96 -18.00
CA GLU A 145 -5.13 -9.94 -18.74
C GLU A 145 -4.22 -8.80 -19.24
N LEU A 146 -3.30 -8.33 -18.40
CA LEU A 146 -2.28 -7.37 -18.78
C LEU A 146 -1.36 -7.92 -19.90
N LEU A 147 -0.94 -9.18 -19.77
CA LEU A 147 -0.17 -9.86 -20.82
C LEU A 147 -0.91 -9.95 -22.16
N LYS A 148 -2.21 -10.25 -22.12
CA LYS A 148 -3.07 -10.32 -23.29
C LYS A 148 -3.24 -8.94 -23.94
N SER A 149 -3.42 -7.89 -23.13
CA SER A 149 -3.53 -6.50 -23.61
C SER A 149 -2.25 -6.03 -24.29
N ILE A 150 -1.08 -6.34 -23.72
CA ILE A 150 0.23 -6.00 -24.34
C ILE A 150 0.43 -6.71 -25.69
N LYS A 151 0.04 -8.00 -25.79
CA LYS A 151 0.12 -8.75 -27.05
C LYS A 151 -0.80 -8.13 -28.12
N ASN A 152 -2.02 -7.77 -27.73
CA ASN A 152 -2.98 -7.17 -28.65
C ASN A 152 -2.57 -5.75 -29.14
N GLN A 153 -1.88 -4.97 -28.30
CA GLN A 153 -1.32 -3.68 -28.71
C GLN A 153 -0.17 -3.86 -29.71
N LYS A 154 0.71 -4.83 -29.51
CA LYS A 154 1.81 -5.12 -30.45
C LYS A 154 1.32 -5.61 -31.82
N SER A 155 0.21 -6.36 -31.87
CA SER A 155 -0.37 -6.83 -33.14
C SER A 155 -1.13 -5.76 -33.93
N LYS A 156 -1.47 -4.61 -33.30
CA LYS A 156 -2.13 -3.48 -33.97
C LYS A 156 -1.16 -2.42 -34.53
N THR A 157 0.12 -2.52 -34.13
CA THR A 157 1.19 -1.60 -34.57
C THR A 157 2.11 -2.19 -35.64
N GLN A 158 1.82 -3.39 -36.13
CA GLN A 158 2.39 -4.02 -37.30
C GLN A 158 1.38 -4.00 -38.47
#